data_0e94a8f595f0045f763c80758b6658f9
#
_entry.id   0e94a8f595f0045f763c80758b6658f9
#
_cell.length_a   1.000
_cell.length_b   1.000
_cell.length_c   1.000
_cell.angle_alpha   90.00
_cell.angle_beta   90.00
_cell.angle_gamma   90.00
#
_symmetry.space_group_name_H-M   'P 1'
#
loop_
_entity.id
_entity.type
_entity.pdbx_description
1 polymer ?
#
loop_
_entity_poly.entity_id
_entity_poly.type
_entity_poly.pdbx_seq_one_letter_code
_entity_poly.pdbx_strand_id
1 'polypeptide(L)'
;MAPGGGARTASSPALAILGSAPGDSHTATLVRRLTAGLACDLVDLGAISIAPFSPAQVYNPDSFLDVIAKMAAAPVTVFATPVYWYSYSAVMKGFIDRFTDLQLTHLQLGVRLRRREFALLASGSEAELEPALNIAFSRFCDSIGARCIALVYAREDGPFVDPGAVALVRRAMGEI
;
A
#
# COMPACT_ATOMS: atom_id res chain seq x y z
N MET A 1 19.52 -42.91 6.53
CA MET A 1 19.85 -41.51 6.78
C MET A 1 18.98 -40.69 5.81
N ALA A 2 17.85 -40.16 6.27
CA ALA A 2 16.95 -39.36 5.46
C ALA A 2 17.42 -37.90 5.47
N PRO A 3 17.45 -37.19 4.33
CA PRO A 3 17.77 -35.77 4.34
C PRO A 3 16.58 -34.97 4.93
N GLY A 4 16.90 -34.19 5.94
CA GLY A 4 15.93 -33.30 6.59
C GLY A 4 15.31 -32.33 5.59
N GLY A 5 13.99 -32.38 5.45
CA GLY A 5 13.22 -31.38 4.76
C GLY A 5 13.34 -30.06 5.52
N GLY A 6 14.10 -29.11 4.98
CA GLY A 6 14.13 -27.76 5.49
C GLY A 6 12.72 -27.18 5.41
N ALA A 7 12.11 -26.94 6.56
CA ALA A 7 10.87 -26.19 6.65
C ALA A 7 11.11 -24.81 6.02
N ARG A 8 10.49 -24.55 4.87
CA ARG A 8 10.42 -23.17 4.34
C ARG A 8 9.69 -22.36 5.40
N THR A 9 10.40 -21.44 6.03
CA THR A 9 9.77 -20.43 6.88
C THR A 9 8.69 -19.76 6.04
N ALA A 10 7.44 -19.87 6.49
CA ALA A 10 6.32 -19.19 5.82
C ALA A 10 6.67 -17.72 5.74
N SER A 11 6.84 -17.19 4.53
CA SER A 11 7.05 -15.75 4.33
C SER A 11 5.82 -15.02 4.86
N SER A 12 6.03 -13.89 5.52
CA SER A 12 4.91 -13.03 5.94
C SER A 12 4.03 -12.72 4.72
N PRO A 13 2.70 -12.64 4.89
CA PRO A 13 1.80 -12.28 3.80
C PRO A 13 2.14 -10.87 3.27
N ALA A 14 1.83 -10.62 2.02
CA ALA A 14 1.81 -9.26 1.48
C ALA A 14 0.76 -8.41 2.21
N LEU A 15 0.81 -7.10 2.08
CA LEU A 15 -0.15 -6.19 2.69
C LEU A 15 -0.80 -5.31 1.63
N ALA A 16 -2.13 -5.27 1.60
CA ALA A 16 -2.88 -4.26 0.87
C ALA A 16 -3.49 -3.25 1.85
N ILE A 17 -3.30 -1.97 1.57
CA ILE A 17 -3.87 -0.85 2.33
C ILE A 17 -4.91 -0.19 1.44
N LEU A 18 -6.18 -0.33 1.79
CA LEU A 18 -7.31 0.22 1.04
C LEU A 18 -7.69 1.58 1.61
N GLY A 19 -7.55 2.63 0.80
CA GLY A 19 -7.95 3.99 1.11
C GLY A 19 -9.13 4.45 0.27
N SER A 20 -10.20 3.64 0.18
CA SER A 20 -11.46 4.04 -0.44
C SER A 20 -12.50 4.45 0.60
N ALA A 21 -13.59 5.09 0.15
CA ALA A 21 -14.75 5.30 1.00
C ALA A 21 -15.30 3.93 1.49
N PRO A 22 -15.93 3.88 2.68
CA PRO A 22 -16.53 2.65 3.19
C PRO A 22 -17.54 2.04 2.20
N GLY A 23 -17.50 0.72 2.07
CA GLY A 23 -18.41 -0.02 1.19
C GLY A 23 -17.69 -0.80 0.08
N ASP A 24 -18.47 -1.42 -0.80
CA ASP A 24 -17.94 -2.19 -1.93
C ASP A 24 -17.58 -1.22 -3.07
N SER A 25 -16.31 -0.86 -3.14
CA SER A 25 -15.78 0.10 -4.11
C SER A 25 -15.08 -0.60 -5.27
N HIS A 26 -14.96 0.07 -6.42
CA HIS A 26 -14.14 -0.39 -7.55
C HIS A 26 -12.72 -0.72 -7.10
N THR A 27 -12.12 0.15 -6.26
CA THR A 27 -10.77 -0.07 -5.73
C THR A 27 -10.68 -1.36 -4.92
N ALA A 28 -11.67 -1.66 -4.06
CA ALA A 28 -11.70 -2.91 -3.29
C ALA A 28 -11.81 -4.14 -4.20
N THR A 29 -12.59 -4.05 -5.28
CA THR A 29 -12.68 -5.10 -6.29
C THR A 29 -11.34 -5.33 -6.98
N LEU A 30 -10.63 -4.25 -7.33
CA LEU A 30 -9.30 -4.36 -7.94
C LEU A 30 -8.27 -4.97 -6.98
N VAL A 31 -8.32 -4.64 -5.69
CA VAL A 31 -7.46 -5.30 -4.67
C VAL A 31 -7.72 -6.80 -4.66
N ARG A 32 -8.98 -7.24 -4.59
CA ARG A 32 -9.33 -8.67 -4.62
C ARG A 32 -8.81 -9.37 -5.88
N ARG A 33 -8.89 -8.71 -7.04
CA ARG A 33 -8.38 -9.25 -8.32
C ARG A 33 -6.86 -9.31 -8.35
N LEU A 34 -6.17 -8.28 -7.89
CA LEU A 34 -4.70 -8.22 -7.85
C LEU A 34 -4.14 -9.32 -6.93
N THR A 35 -4.79 -9.57 -5.80
CA THR A 35 -4.31 -10.50 -4.76
C THR A 35 -4.89 -11.91 -4.88
N ALA A 36 -5.73 -12.19 -5.88
CA ALA A 36 -6.38 -13.48 -6.05
C ALA A 36 -5.38 -14.64 -6.07
N GLY A 37 -5.58 -15.62 -5.17
CA GLY A 37 -4.71 -16.80 -5.02
C GLY A 37 -3.39 -16.55 -4.29
N LEU A 38 -3.16 -15.35 -3.73
CA LEU A 38 -1.94 -14.97 -3.00
C LEU A 38 -2.22 -14.71 -1.53
N ALA A 39 -1.23 -14.97 -0.67
CA ALA A 39 -1.33 -14.63 0.75
C ALA A 39 -1.16 -13.11 0.92
N CYS A 40 -2.24 -12.42 1.22
CA CYS A 40 -2.27 -10.97 1.38
C CYS A 40 -3.23 -10.57 2.49
N ASP A 41 -2.73 -9.81 3.46
CA ASP A 41 -3.54 -9.16 4.48
C ASP A 41 -4.13 -7.87 3.91
N LEU A 42 -5.33 -7.51 4.36
CA LEU A 42 -6.00 -6.26 3.99
C LEU A 42 -6.16 -5.37 5.22
N VAL A 43 -5.77 -4.12 5.09
CA VAL A 43 -6.11 -3.03 6.02
C VAL A 43 -7.02 -2.05 5.28
N ASP A 44 -8.25 -1.94 5.72
CA ASP A 44 -9.19 -0.93 5.24
C ASP A 44 -9.09 0.32 6.13
N LEU A 45 -8.52 1.39 5.59
CA LEU A 45 -8.37 2.67 6.31
C LEU A 45 -9.71 3.32 6.65
N GLY A 46 -10.78 3.00 5.91
CA GLY A 46 -12.13 3.47 6.21
C GLY A 46 -12.77 2.77 7.41
N ALA A 47 -12.25 1.61 7.82
CA ALA A 47 -12.75 0.81 8.94
C ALA A 47 -11.97 1.02 10.25
N ILE A 48 -10.87 1.79 10.23
CA ILE A 48 -10.03 2.04 11.41
C ILE A 48 -9.88 3.54 11.66
N SER A 49 -9.53 3.90 12.89
CA SER A 49 -9.30 5.29 13.25
C SER A 49 -7.82 5.65 13.04
N ILE A 50 -7.56 6.64 12.20
CA ILE A 50 -6.26 7.30 12.06
C ILE A 50 -6.50 8.80 12.07
N ALA A 51 -5.97 9.48 13.07
CA ALA A 51 -6.09 10.93 13.19
C ALA A 51 -5.32 11.62 12.05
N PRO A 52 -5.80 12.75 11.51
CA PRO A 52 -5.05 13.56 10.57
C PRO A 52 -3.71 14.01 11.17
N PHE A 53 -2.70 14.20 10.31
CA PHE A 53 -1.42 14.75 10.74
C PHE A 53 -1.60 16.09 11.48
N SER A 54 -0.91 16.23 12.60
CA SER A 54 -0.85 17.46 13.38
C SER A 54 0.62 17.84 13.62
N PRO A 55 1.02 19.10 13.37
CA PRO A 55 2.37 19.57 13.69
C PRO A 55 2.77 19.38 15.16
N ALA A 56 1.80 19.39 16.08
CA ALA A 56 2.03 19.13 17.50
C ALA A 56 2.32 17.66 17.80
N GLN A 57 2.01 16.74 16.87
CA GLN A 57 2.22 15.29 17.00
C GLN A 57 1.62 14.68 18.27
N VAL A 58 0.51 15.26 18.72
CA VAL A 58 -0.26 14.78 19.87
C VAL A 58 -1.56 14.20 19.33
N TYR A 59 -1.76 12.91 19.52
CA TYR A 59 -2.92 12.18 19.04
C TYR A 59 -3.56 11.38 20.17
N ASN A 60 -4.86 11.23 20.11
CA ASN A 60 -5.49 10.13 20.83
C ASN A 60 -4.99 8.79 20.25
N PRO A 61 -4.99 7.71 21.04
CA PRO A 61 -4.62 6.38 20.51
C PRO A 61 -5.34 6.08 19.21
N ASP A 62 -4.59 5.77 18.16
CA ASP A 62 -5.08 5.43 16.84
C ASP A 62 -4.32 4.24 16.23
N SER A 63 -4.76 3.75 15.08
CA SER A 63 -4.19 2.56 14.45
C SER A 63 -2.97 2.82 13.57
N PHE A 64 -2.46 4.06 13.48
CA PHE A 64 -1.39 4.38 12.54
C PHE A 64 -0.14 3.52 12.73
N LEU A 65 0.40 3.47 13.96
CA LEU A 65 1.64 2.74 14.23
C LEU A 65 1.49 1.23 14.06
N ASP A 66 0.30 0.68 14.31
CA ASP A 66 0.01 -0.75 14.09
C ASP A 66 0.05 -1.09 12.59
N VAL A 67 -0.49 -0.20 11.74
CA VAL A 67 -0.40 -0.36 10.28
C VAL A 67 1.06 -0.29 9.82
N ILE A 68 1.84 0.67 10.33
CA ILE A 68 3.28 0.78 10.02
C ILE A 68 4.04 -0.49 10.44
N ALA A 69 3.71 -1.08 11.58
CA ALA A 69 4.33 -2.34 12.03
C ALA A 69 4.03 -3.50 11.06
N LYS A 70 2.79 -3.61 10.56
CA LYS A 70 2.41 -4.58 9.52
C LYS A 70 3.18 -4.34 8.21
N MET A 71 3.29 -3.09 7.76
CA MET A 71 4.06 -2.72 6.56
C MET A 71 5.54 -3.13 6.70
N ALA A 72 6.12 -2.92 7.87
CA ALA A 72 7.51 -3.30 8.13
C ALA A 72 7.74 -4.81 8.14
N ALA A 73 6.71 -5.62 8.36
CA ALA A 73 6.77 -7.08 8.34
C ALA A 73 6.47 -7.66 6.95
N ALA A 74 5.65 -6.99 6.14
CA ALA A 74 5.24 -7.47 4.83
C ALA A 74 6.39 -7.42 3.80
N PRO A 75 6.50 -8.39 2.87
CA PRO A 75 7.47 -8.33 1.77
C PRO A 75 7.16 -7.18 0.81
N VAL A 76 5.90 -6.95 0.51
CA VAL A 76 5.42 -5.84 -0.32
C VAL A 76 4.15 -5.25 0.28
N THR A 77 4.01 -3.93 0.17
CA THR A 77 2.79 -3.21 0.53
C THR A 77 2.18 -2.54 -0.70
N VAL A 78 0.91 -2.81 -0.95
CA VAL A 78 0.12 -2.17 -2.02
C VAL A 78 -0.77 -1.09 -1.42
N PHE A 79 -0.56 0.14 -1.84
CA PHE A 79 -1.44 1.28 -1.50
C PHE A 79 -2.55 1.35 -2.55
N ALA A 80 -3.77 1.07 -2.16
CA ALA A 80 -4.92 1.02 -3.06
C ALA A 80 -5.85 2.22 -2.82
N THR A 81 -6.04 3.06 -3.83
CA THR A 81 -6.78 4.32 -3.73
C THR A 81 -7.61 4.60 -4.98
N PRO A 82 -8.84 5.11 -4.87
CA PRO A 82 -9.48 5.77 -5.98
C PRO A 82 -8.77 7.09 -6.28
N VAL A 83 -8.81 7.52 -7.56
CA VAL A 83 -8.32 8.83 -7.98
C VAL A 83 -9.48 9.83 -7.91
N TYR A 84 -9.35 10.80 -7.03
CA TYR A 84 -10.31 11.90 -6.90
C TYR A 84 -9.60 13.22 -7.18
N TRP A 85 -10.12 13.97 -8.15
CA TRP A 85 -9.52 15.25 -8.52
C TRP A 85 -8.01 15.15 -8.73
N TYR A 86 -7.58 14.18 -9.54
CA TYR A 86 -6.18 13.95 -9.93
C TYR A 86 -5.24 13.58 -8.77
N SER A 87 -5.78 13.12 -7.62
CA SER A 87 -5.00 12.82 -6.42
C SER A 87 -5.54 11.60 -5.67
N TYR A 88 -4.86 11.24 -4.57
CA TYR A 88 -5.35 10.23 -3.64
C TYR A 88 -6.71 10.60 -3.05
N SER A 89 -7.47 9.60 -2.62
CA SER A 89 -8.59 9.82 -1.73
C SER A 89 -8.15 10.56 -0.46
N ALA A 90 -9.05 11.29 0.19
CA ALA A 90 -8.76 11.97 1.45
C ALA A 90 -8.27 10.99 2.54
N VAL A 91 -8.84 9.79 2.58
CA VAL A 91 -8.46 8.73 3.53
C VAL A 91 -7.03 8.27 3.29
N MET A 92 -6.66 7.96 2.04
CA MET A 92 -5.29 7.57 1.70
C MET A 92 -4.31 8.72 1.91
N LYS A 93 -4.69 9.93 1.52
CA LYS A 93 -3.81 11.10 1.73
C LYS A 93 -3.57 11.36 3.21
N GLY A 94 -4.61 11.30 4.06
CA GLY A 94 -4.48 11.44 5.51
C GLY A 94 -3.52 10.39 6.11
N PHE A 95 -3.59 9.15 5.66
CA PHE A 95 -2.66 8.11 6.07
C PHE A 95 -1.21 8.43 5.64
N ILE A 96 -0.99 8.86 4.38
CA ILE A 96 0.33 9.22 3.87
C ILE A 96 0.92 10.42 4.63
N ASP A 97 0.11 11.43 4.97
CA ASP A 97 0.58 12.60 5.71
C ASP A 97 1.15 12.25 7.10
N ARG A 98 0.62 11.20 7.73
CA ARG A 98 1.12 10.70 9.02
C ARG A 98 2.52 10.10 8.95
N PHE A 99 3.05 9.78 7.76
CA PHE A 99 4.45 9.34 7.62
C PHE A 99 5.46 10.40 8.04
N THR A 100 5.06 11.66 8.15
CA THR A 100 5.87 12.72 8.77
C THR A 100 6.25 12.36 10.20
N ASP A 101 5.38 11.67 10.96
CA ASP A 101 5.68 11.25 12.33
C ASP A 101 6.84 10.24 12.39
N LEU A 102 7.01 9.43 11.31
CA LEU A 102 8.12 8.47 11.21
C LEU A 102 9.47 9.14 10.97
N GLN A 103 9.46 10.39 10.52
CA GLN A 103 10.67 11.20 10.30
C GLN A 103 11.01 12.09 11.50
N LEU A 104 10.07 12.31 12.39
CA LEU A 104 10.21 13.24 13.52
C LEU A 104 10.27 12.53 14.88
N THR A 105 9.29 11.69 15.18
CA THR A 105 9.12 11.09 16.53
C THR A 105 9.30 9.57 16.55
N HIS A 106 8.98 8.86 15.45
CA HIS A 106 9.03 7.40 15.40
C HIS A 106 10.10 6.88 14.43
N LEU A 107 11.31 7.46 14.49
CA LEU A 107 12.43 7.18 13.58
C LEU A 107 12.77 5.70 13.44
N GLN A 108 12.70 4.92 14.52
CA GLN A 108 13.01 3.48 14.49
C GLN A 108 12.03 2.68 13.63
N LEU A 109 10.76 3.05 13.63
CA LEU A 109 9.76 2.45 12.74
C LEU A 109 9.97 2.90 11.29
N GLY A 110 10.27 4.18 11.08
CA GLY A 110 10.59 4.72 9.75
C GLY A 110 11.77 3.99 9.11
N VAL A 111 12.84 3.72 9.87
CA VAL A 111 14.01 2.97 9.38
C VAL A 111 13.65 1.54 8.93
N ARG A 112 12.66 0.89 9.56
CA ARG A 112 12.21 -0.46 9.18
C ARG A 112 11.50 -0.51 7.83
N LEU A 113 11.00 0.63 7.32
CA LEU A 113 10.38 0.72 6.00
C LEU A 113 11.40 0.92 4.87
N ARG A 114 12.66 1.25 5.19
CA ARG A 114 13.70 1.42 4.18
C ARG A 114 13.92 0.14 3.39
N ARG A 115 14.01 0.28 2.07
CA ARG A 115 14.14 -0.82 1.10
C ARG A 115 12.95 -1.77 1.02
N ARG A 116 11.84 -1.52 1.76
CA ARG A 116 10.60 -2.27 1.56
C ARG A 116 10.02 -1.94 0.19
N GLU A 117 9.32 -2.88 -0.37
CA GLU A 117 8.71 -2.75 -1.70
C GLU A 117 7.30 -2.21 -1.57
N PHE A 118 7.04 -1.12 -2.26
CA PHE A 118 5.74 -0.47 -2.30
C PHE A 118 5.24 -0.43 -3.73
N ALA A 119 3.94 -0.66 -3.89
CA ALA A 119 3.23 -0.50 -5.14
C ALA A 119 2.00 0.39 -4.93
N LEU A 120 1.61 1.12 -5.95
CA LEU A 120 0.34 1.83 -6.00
C LEU A 120 -0.64 1.03 -6.86
N LEU A 121 -1.86 0.85 -6.36
CA LEU A 121 -3.03 0.43 -7.11
C LEU A 121 -4.03 1.58 -7.13
N ALA A 122 -4.29 2.13 -8.28
CA ALA A 122 -5.22 3.24 -8.44
C ALA A 122 -6.40 2.87 -9.34
N SER A 123 -7.58 3.41 -9.06
CA SER A 123 -8.76 3.32 -9.90
C SER A 123 -9.33 4.71 -10.17
N GLY A 124 -9.76 4.97 -11.40
CA GLY A 124 -10.31 6.27 -11.78
C GLY A 124 -11.18 6.18 -13.03
N SER A 125 -11.70 7.31 -13.49
CA SER A 125 -12.54 7.40 -14.69
C SER A 125 -11.73 7.60 -15.97
N GLU A 126 -10.48 8.05 -15.86
CA GLU A 126 -9.62 8.36 -17.00
C GLU A 126 -9.09 7.09 -17.68
N ALA A 127 -8.62 7.21 -18.92
CA ALA A 127 -8.06 6.06 -19.65
C ALA A 127 -6.72 5.58 -19.06
N GLU A 128 -5.96 6.49 -18.47
CA GLU A 128 -4.61 6.24 -17.95
C GLU A 128 -4.45 6.82 -16.53
N LEU A 129 -3.46 6.31 -15.80
CA LEU A 129 -3.10 6.85 -14.51
C LEU A 129 -2.61 8.29 -14.62
N GLU A 130 -3.17 9.17 -13.81
CA GLU A 130 -2.77 10.56 -13.71
C GLU A 130 -1.26 10.70 -13.43
N PRO A 131 -0.49 11.39 -14.29
CA PRO A 131 0.96 11.56 -14.09
C PRO A 131 1.35 12.21 -12.77
N ALA A 132 0.55 13.15 -12.26
CA ALA A 132 0.80 13.80 -10.97
C ALA A 132 0.76 12.80 -9.82
N LEU A 133 -0.15 11.82 -9.85
CA LEU A 133 -0.25 10.77 -8.85
C LEU A 133 0.97 9.83 -8.88
N ASN A 134 1.45 9.50 -10.08
CA ASN A 134 2.68 8.73 -10.27
C ASN A 134 3.88 9.45 -9.62
N ILE A 135 4.07 10.73 -9.96
CA ILE A 135 5.16 11.53 -9.40
C ILE A 135 5.04 11.61 -7.88
N ALA A 136 3.83 11.88 -7.36
CA ALA A 136 3.61 12.00 -5.92
C ALA A 136 3.95 10.71 -5.17
N PHE A 137 3.53 9.55 -5.69
CA PHE A 137 3.81 8.26 -5.05
C PHE A 137 5.30 7.89 -5.11
N SER A 138 5.97 8.10 -6.24
CA SER A 138 7.40 7.86 -6.38
C SER A 138 8.20 8.73 -5.39
N ARG A 139 7.88 10.02 -5.30
CA ARG A 139 8.51 10.94 -4.33
C ARG A 139 8.25 10.56 -2.88
N PHE A 140 7.04 10.08 -2.57
CA PHE A 140 6.73 9.54 -1.25
C PHE A 140 7.63 8.35 -0.92
N CYS A 141 7.77 7.37 -1.81
CA CYS A 141 8.65 6.22 -1.61
C CYS A 141 10.10 6.66 -1.40
N ASP A 142 10.62 7.57 -2.23
CA ASP A 142 11.98 8.10 -2.12
C ASP A 142 12.21 8.76 -0.75
N SER A 143 11.24 9.56 -0.27
CA SER A 143 11.33 10.31 0.98
C SER A 143 11.49 9.41 2.22
N ILE A 144 10.93 8.21 2.19
CA ILE A 144 11.04 7.23 3.28
C ILE A 144 12.09 6.13 3.01
N GLY A 145 12.74 6.18 1.84
CA GLY A 145 13.74 5.20 1.42
C GLY A 145 13.17 3.83 1.06
N ALA A 146 11.88 3.74 0.73
CA ALA A 146 11.23 2.55 0.19
C ALA A 146 11.46 2.44 -1.33
N ARG A 147 11.22 1.25 -1.90
CA ARG A 147 11.31 1.01 -3.34
C ARG A 147 9.91 1.05 -3.95
N CYS A 148 9.64 2.01 -4.83
CA CYS A 148 8.47 1.95 -5.68
C CYS A 148 8.70 0.90 -6.78
N ILE A 149 7.96 -0.23 -6.74
CA ILE A 149 8.18 -1.33 -7.70
C ILE A 149 7.22 -1.27 -8.87
N ALA A 150 6.02 -0.76 -8.70
CA ALA A 150 5.03 -0.66 -9.76
C ALA A 150 3.90 0.31 -9.41
N LEU A 151 3.27 0.83 -10.47
CA LEU A 151 2.00 1.55 -10.40
C LEU A 151 1.00 0.82 -11.28
N VAL A 152 -0.03 0.27 -10.67
CA VAL A 152 -1.10 -0.48 -11.30
C VAL A 152 -2.31 0.41 -11.41
N TYR A 153 -2.93 0.47 -12.56
CA TYR A 153 -4.12 1.27 -12.79
C TYR A 153 -5.21 0.48 -13.52
N ALA A 154 -6.44 0.76 -13.17
CA ALA A 154 -7.61 0.33 -13.93
C ALA A 154 -8.66 1.45 -13.95
N ARG A 155 -9.33 1.58 -15.08
CA ARG A 155 -10.50 2.46 -15.19
C ARG A 155 -11.66 1.79 -14.45
N GLU A 156 -12.12 2.41 -13.37
CA GLU A 156 -13.16 1.85 -12.49
C GLU A 156 -12.79 0.41 -12.06
N ASP A 157 -13.62 -0.58 -12.32
CA ASP A 157 -13.37 -2.02 -12.09
C ASP A 157 -13.01 -2.77 -13.38
N GLY A 158 -12.65 -2.05 -14.43
CA GLY A 158 -12.22 -2.57 -15.72
C GLY A 158 -10.91 -3.37 -15.65
N PRO A 159 -10.35 -3.80 -16.80
CA PRO A 159 -9.07 -4.49 -16.84
C PRO A 159 -7.93 -3.57 -16.38
N PHE A 160 -6.86 -4.17 -15.86
CA PHE A 160 -5.64 -3.42 -15.57
C PHE A 160 -5.00 -2.93 -16.88
N VAL A 161 -4.60 -1.66 -16.88
CA VAL A 161 -4.04 -1.00 -18.08
C VAL A 161 -2.66 -1.57 -18.42
N ASP A 162 -1.84 -1.89 -17.40
CA ASP A 162 -0.51 -2.46 -17.57
C ASP A 162 -0.40 -3.85 -16.92
N PRO A 163 -0.53 -4.93 -17.70
CA PRO A 163 -0.33 -6.30 -17.21
C PRO A 163 1.10 -6.56 -16.70
N GLY A 164 2.11 -5.84 -17.20
CA GLY A 164 3.49 -5.96 -16.73
C GLY A 164 3.65 -5.44 -15.30
N ALA A 165 3.04 -4.31 -14.98
CA ALA A 165 3.00 -3.78 -13.61
C ALA A 165 2.29 -4.75 -12.66
N VAL A 166 1.18 -5.35 -13.07
CA VAL A 166 0.48 -6.39 -12.31
C VAL A 166 1.39 -7.58 -12.01
N ALA A 167 2.08 -8.09 -13.04
CA ALA A 167 2.98 -9.24 -12.89
C ALA A 167 4.13 -8.93 -11.92
N LEU A 168 4.68 -7.71 -11.92
CA LEU A 168 5.72 -7.29 -10.97
C LEU A 168 5.21 -7.34 -9.53
N VAL A 169 4.02 -6.78 -9.26
CA VAL A 169 3.43 -6.78 -7.92
C VAL A 169 3.12 -8.20 -7.45
N ARG A 170 2.48 -9.02 -8.29
CA ARG A 170 2.14 -10.40 -7.95
C ARG A 170 3.37 -11.25 -7.66
N ARG A 171 4.45 -11.07 -8.45
CA ARG A 171 5.74 -11.73 -8.17
C ARG A 171 6.33 -11.31 -6.84
N ALA A 172 6.28 -10.02 -6.49
CA ALA A 172 6.72 -9.52 -5.18
C ALA A 172 5.88 -10.08 -4.02
N MET A 173 4.61 -10.44 -4.28
CA MET A 173 3.72 -11.14 -3.34
C MET A 173 4.01 -12.65 -3.23
N GLY A 174 4.86 -13.23 -4.08
CA GLY A 174 5.23 -14.63 -4.06
C GLY A 174 4.57 -15.50 -5.13
N GLU A 175 3.99 -14.91 -6.18
CA GLU A 175 3.57 -15.66 -7.37
C GLU A 175 4.81 -16.21 -8.09
N ILE A 176 4.79 -17.50 -8.41
CA ILE A 176 5.87 -18.25 -9.09
C ILE A 176 5.67 -18.19 -10.61
#